data_b0587e67ae147e995184a13ec0e0f7df
#
_entry.id   b0587e67ae147e995184a13ec0e0f7df
#
_cell.length_a   1.000
_cell.length_b   1.000
_cell.length_c   1.000
_cell.angle_alpha   90.00
_cell.angle_beta   90.00
_cell.angle_gamma   90.00
#
_symmetry.space_group_name_H-M   'P 1'
#
loop_
_entity.id
_entity.type
_entity.pdbx_description
1 polymer ?
#
loop_
_entity_poly.entity_id
_entity_poly.type
_entity_poly.pdbx_seq_one_letter_code
_entity_poly.pdbx_strand_id
1 'polypeptide(L)'
;MASDPTSSPFQPSSSLYQGATLLYPFAPGIFLPYEYDGLRVEAAAARTTAWIGTQLMISPIYDVKGPDAVEFLNSICTNDFSKLGPKGLRHAILCNEKGQIMTDGVVIKLGENHFRTYWLNPPIDFLLKNSNLRVEGTDQSLTEYFIQIAGEKSLEILENACEGDLHDLKFATHRTVSIDGKQMRVIRLGMTGNLAYEVHGPIQEFEDIYQRICSVGERFGARKLGMNAYSGPNHTPGGYPNIHIHYPLPWFESETGRYKGLSAYLAQNPQLGWFNLNRQLTGSVGNELEERFVTPYDVGWGNLVKLEKSGDFLGKTALTELAASNRRTVVSLEWNADDVASVYATQLRGRDTQPCEPIDMQLDMYYQANAVSLNKGDGVIYRADRVLAGDKPIGISTGRVIDYHYNRMISLGFIDKTNATIGSELSVIWGTPGTPQKKVRVKVAKLPYHDSVRNEERDVSDVPRWAPQSRLT
;
A
#
# COMPACT_ATOMS: atom_id res chain seq x y z
N MET A 1 21.95 -21.65 -4.37
CA MET A 1 21.25 -22.94 -4.51
C MET A 1 19.97 -22.63 -5.27
N ALA A 2 19.73 -23.27 -6.42
CA ALA A 2 18.44 -23.13 -7.07
C ALA A 2 17.42 -23.79 -6.15
N SER A 3 16.44 -23.03 -5.66
CA SER A 3 15.30 -23.58 -4.93
C SER A 3 14.57 -24.56 -5.84
N ASP A 4 14.19 -25.71 -5.30
CA ASP A 4 13.37 -26.68 -6.01
C ASP A 4 12.13 -25.96 -6.58
N PRO A 5 11.97 -25.89 -7.90
CA PRO A 5 10.85 -25.17 -8.50
C PRO A 5 9.48 -25.76 -8.13
N THR A 6 9.42 -26.98 -7.57
CA THR A 6 8.17 -27.66 -7.22
C THR A 6 7.57 -27.22 -5.89
N SER A 7 8.27 -26.44 -5.07
CA SER A 7 7.82 -26.01 -3.73
C SER A 7 7.34 -24.56 -3.66
N SER A 8 7.42 -23.79 -4.75
CA SER A 8 7.05 -22.38 -4.78
C SER A 8 5.56 -22.19 -5.14
N PRO A 9 4.79 -21.34 -4.45
CA PRO A 9 3.43 -20.96 -4.86
C PRO A 9 3.41 -20.20 -6.20
N PHE A 10 4.57 -19.79 -6.70
CA PHE A 10 4.76 -19.10 -7.98
C PHE A 10 4.98 -20.06 -9.16
N GLN A 11 4.58 -21.32 -9.01
CA GLN A 11 4.62 -22.30 -10.10
C GLN A 11 3.54 -21.97 -11.16
N PRO A 12 3.84 -22.10 -12.46
CA PRO A 12 2.85 -21.88 -13.52
C PRO A 12 1.60 -22.77 -13.43
N SER A 13 1.68 -23.90 -12.72
CA SER A 13 0.55 -24.80 -12.46
C SER A 13 -0.35 -24.36 -11.31
N SER A 14 0.05 -23.39 -10.51
CA SER A 14 -0.76 -22.88 -9.39
C SER A 14 -2.03 -22.18 -9.88
N SER A 15 -3.11 -22.31 -9.13
CA SER A 15 -4.37 -21.58 -9.34
C SER A 15 -4.19 -20.06 -9.34
N LEU A 16 -3.10 -19.57 -8.71
CA LEU A 16 -2.69 -18.17 -8.78
C LEU A 16 -2.59 -17.67 -10.23
N TYR A 17 -2.01 -18.47 -11.14
CA TYR A 17 -1.80 -18.07 -12.53
C TYR A 17 -2.95 -18.46 -13.46
N GLN A 18 -3.90 -19.24 -12.97
CA GLN A 18 -5.03 -19.66 -13.78
C GLN A 18 -5.89 -18.47 -14.20
N GLY A 19 -5.99 -18.27 -15.51
CA GLY A 19 -6.70 -17.14 -16.10
C GLY A 19 -5.89 -15.85 -16.19
N ALA A 20 -4.64 -15.82 -15.69
CA ALA A 20 -3.79 -14.64 -15.86
C ALA A 20 -3.42 -14.47 -17.36
N THR A 21 -3.66 -13.27 -17.88
CA THR A 21 -3.32 -12.91 -19.27
C THR A 21 -1.90 -12.36 -19.38
N LEU A 22 -1.41 -11.71 -18.32
CA LEU A 22 -0.07 -11.16 -18.22
C LEU A 22 0.54 -11.51 -16.87
N LEU A 23 1.84 -11.80 -16.87
CA LEU A 23 2.63 -12.01 -15.65
C LEU A 23 3.69 -10.91 -15.53
N TYR A 24 3.91 -10.47 -14.30
CA TYR A 24 4.92 -9.49 -13.94
C TYR A 24 6.06 -10.17 -13.16
N PRO A 25 7.30 -10.15 -13.67
CA PRO A 25 8.44 -10.66 -12.93
C PRO A 25 8.80 -9.68 -11.80
N PHE A 26 8.53 -10.08 -10.55
CA PHE A 26 8.76 -9.25 -9.38
C PHE A 26 10.17 -9.37 -8.82
N ALA A 27 10.68 -10.61 -8.75
CA ALA A 27 12.04 -10.94 -8.29
C ALA A 27 12.49 -12.22 -8.99
N PRO A 28 13.78 -12.59 -8.91
CA PRO A 28 14.25 -13.85 -9.47
C PRO A 28 13.41 -15.04 -9.00
N GLY A 29 12.73 -15.71 -9.94
CA GLY A 29 11.84 -16.84 -9.68
C GLY A 29 10.45 -16.48 -9.11
N ILE A 30 10.13 -15.20 -8.92
CA ILE A 30 8.83 -14.76 -8.41
C ILE A 30 8.11 -13.96 -9.50
N PHE A 31 7.01 -14.53 -9.99
CA PHE A 31 6.12 -13.88 -10.94
C PHE A 31 4.79 -13.58 -10.26
N LEU A 32 4.25 -12.39 -10.48
CA LEU A 32 2.94 -12.01 -10.01
C LEU A 32 1.98 -11.88 -11.19
N PRO A 33 0.72 -12.28 -11.07
CA PRO A 33 -0.27 -11.95 -12.08
C PRO A 33 -0.38 -10.43 -12.25
N TYR A 34 -0.16 -9.96 -13.46
CA TYR A 34 -0.28 -8.54 -13.79
C TYR A 34 -1.71 -8.16 -14.15
N GLU A 35 -2.37 -9.01 -14.93
CA GLU A 35 -3.79 -8.89 -15.28
C GLU A 35 -4.43 -10.27 -15.45
N TYR A 36 -5.75 -10.34 -15.17
CA TYR A 36 -6.64 -11.47 -15.46
C TYR A 36 -7.70 -11.07 -16.48
N ASP A 37 -8.60 -10.17 -16.10
CA ASP A 37 -9.75 -9.70 -16.90
C ASP A 37 -9.52 -8.31 -17.53
N GLY A 38 -8.36 -7.73 -17.30
CA GLY A 38 -7.97 -6.40 -17.75
C GLY A 38 -8.21 -5.30 -16.70
N LEU A 39 -7.33 -4.31 -16.72
CA LEU A 39 -7.24 -3.23 -15.75
C LEU A 39 -8.60 -2.58 -15.42
N ARG A 40 -9.41 -2.25 -16.43
CA ARG A 40 -10.69 -1.55 -16.22
C ARG A 40 -11.68 -2.37 -15.41
N VAL A 41 -11.80 -3.66 -15.70
CA VAL A 41 -12.73 -4.58 -15.03
C VAL A 41 -12.29 -4.84 -13.61
N GLU A 42 -11.00 -5.12 -13.42
CA GLU A 42 -10.42 -5.45 -12.13
C GLU A 42 -10.43 -4.25 -11.18
N ALA A 43 -10.05 -3.06 -11.65
CA ALA A 43 -10.04 -1.84 -10.85
C ALA A 43 -11.45 -1.41 -10.37
N ALA A 44 -12.50 -1.69 -11.17
CA ALA A 44 -13.88 -1.37 -10.81
C ALA A 44 -14.53 -2.42 -9.88
N ALA A 45 -13.96 -3.61 -9.74
CA ALA A 45 -14.61 -4.74 -9.07
C ALA A 45 -14.94 -4.47 -7.59
N ALA A 46 -14.07 -3.76 -6.86
CA ALA A 46 -14.34 -3.39 -5.47
C ALA A 46 -15.56 -2.46 -5.29
N ARG A 47 -15.95 -1.74 -6.34
CA ARG A 47 -17.10 -0.82 -6.33
C ARG A 47 -18.41 -1.47 -6.76
N THR A 48 -18.35 -2.62 -7.43
CA THR A 48 -19.52 -3.32 -7.99
C THR A 48 -19.85 -4.60 -7.25
N THR A 49 -18.85 -5.39 -6.89
CA THR A 49 -18.98 -6.68 -6.21
C THR A 49 -17.84 -6.87 -5.21
N ALA A 50 -16.77 -7.50 -5.62
CA ALA A 50 -15.52 -7.65 -4.88
C ALA A 50 -14.38 -8.06 -5.83
N TRP A 51 -13.15 -7.86 -5.38
CA TRP A 51 -11.98 -8.51 -5.96
C TRP A 51 -11.26 -9.40 -4.94
N ILE A 52 -10.52 -10.38 -5.45
CA ILE A 52 -9.67 -11.29 -4.68
C ILE A 52 -8.24 -11.12 -5.19
N GLY A 53 -7.34 -10.67 -4.32
CA GLY A 53 -5.95 -10.35 -4.66
C GLY A 53 -4.93 -11.06 -3.78
N THR A 54 -3.73 -11.27 -4.31
CA THR A 54 -2.64 -11.98 -3.63
C THR A 54 -1.33 -11.20 -3.67
N GLN A 55 -1.38 -9.92 -4.04
CA GLN A 55 -0.18 -9.10 -4.28
C GLN A 55 0.68 -8.92 -3.02
N LEU A 56 0.08 -9.03 -1.83
CA LEU A 56 0.80 -8.93 -0.57
C LEU A 56 1.48 -10.23 -0.11
N MET A 57 1.41 -11.32 -0.88
CA MET A 57 2.19 -12.54 -0.58
C MET A 57 3.71 -12.31 -0.54
N ILE A 58 4.16 -11.22 -1.16
CA ILE A 58 5.56 -10.79 -1.17
C ILE A 58 5.90 -9.85 0.00
N SER A 59 4.97 -9.59 0.90
CA SER A 59 5.20 -8.69 2.05
C SER A 59 6.36 -9.16 2.91
N PRO A 60 7.27 -8.29 3.29
CA PRO A 60 8.24 -8.61 4.33
C PRO A 60 7.50 -8.81 5.65
N ILE A 61 7.64 -9.99 6.22
CA ILE A 61 7.00 -10.42 7.48
C ILE A 61 8.10 -10.60 8.53
N TYR A 62 7.92 -10.02 9.70
CA TYR A 62 8.93 -10.10 10.76
C TYR A 62 8.26 -10.28 12.13
N ASP A 63 8.67 -11.33 12.84
CA ASP A 63 8.22 -11.58 14.21
C ASP A 63 9.14 -10.89 15.22
N VAL A 64 8.53 -10.24 16.20
CA VAL A 64 9.20 -9.66 17.38
C VAL A 64 8.68 -10.39 18.62
N LYS A 65 9.58 -11.03 19.36
CA LYS A 65 9.25 -11.81 20.54
C LYS A 65 10.15 -11.42 21.71
N GLY A 66 9.62 -11.51 22.91
CA GLY A 66 10.39 -11.33 24.12
C GLY A 66 9.70 -10.45 25.15
N PRO A 67 10.19 -10.49 26.41
CA PRO A 67 9.55 -9.76 27.52
C PRO A 67 9.52 -8.24 27.29
N ASP A 68 10.47 -7.70 26.52
CA ASP A 68 10.57 -6.26 26.25
C ASP A 68 10.03 -5.89 24.84
N ALA A 69 9.26 -6.77 24.19
CA ALA A 69 8.75 -6.57 22.83
C ALA A 69 7.85 -5.32 22.69
N VAL A 70 7.00 -5.04 23.68
CA VAL A 70 6.16 -3.83 23.70
C VAL A 70 7.03 -2.57 23.85
N GLU A 71 8.03 -2.60 24.73
CA GLU A 71 8.95 -1.48 24.93
C GLU A 71 9.75 -1.20 23.65
N PHE A 72 10.26 -2.26 23.01
CA PHE A 72 10.96 -2.14 21.72
C PHE A 72 10.08 -1.48 20.67
N LEU A 73 8.88 -2.01 20.41
CA LEU A 73 7.94 -1.46 19.43
C LEU A 73 7.56 -0.01 19.75
N ASN A 74 7.32 0.31 21.03
CA ASN A 74 7.02 1.67 21.46
C ASN A 74 8.21 2.63 21.27
N SER A 75 9.45 2.13 21.34
CA SER A 75 10.65 2.96 21.16
C SER A 75 10.97 3.28 19.70
N ILE A 76 10.40 2.54 18.75
CA ILE A 76 10.71 2.72 17.31
C ILE A 76 9.51 3.24 16.50
N CYS A 77 8.28 2.97 16.92
CA CYS A 77 7.07 3.39 16.21
C CYS A 77 6.46 4.64 16.86
N THR A 78 5.71 5.40 16.09
CA THR A 78 4.92 6.53 16.60
C THR A 78 3.73 6.11 17.46
N ASN A 79 3.27 4.86 17.30
CA ASN A 79 2.09 4.28 17.96
C ASN A 79 2.38 3.86 19.41
N ASP A 80 1.32 3.64 20.19
CA ASP A 80 1.35 3.02 21.51
C ASP A 80 0.81 1.59 21.44
N PHE A 81 1.69 0.61 21.66
CA PHE A 81 1.33 -0.82 21.67
C PHE A 81 1.01 -1.36 23.07
N SER A 82 1.23 -0.59 24.14
CA SER A 82 0.94 -1.01 25.52
C SER A 82 -0.54 -1.32 25.72
N LYS A 83 -1.41 -0.65 24.96
CA LYS A 83 -2.87 -0.80 24.99
C LYS A 83 -3.42 -1.73 23.90
N LEU A 84 -2.56 -2.41 23.14
CA LEU A 84 -3.02 -3.33 22.11
C LEU A 84 -3.54 -4.62 22.76
N GLY A 85 -4.87 -4.80 22.69
CA GLY A 85 -5.53 -5.98 23.22
C GLY A 85 -5.18 -7.26 22.44
N PRO A 86 -5.50 -8.44 23.00
CA PRO A 86 -5.39 -9.68 22.26
C PRO A 86 -6.25 -9.63 20.99
N LYS A 87 -5.76 -10.24 19.91
CA LYS A 87 -6.39 -10.20 18.57
C LYS A 87 -6.46 -8.78 17.94
N GLY A 88 -5.80 -7.79 18.53
CA GLY A 88 -5.70 -6.43 17.97
C GLY A 88 -4.56 -6.30 16.99
N LEU A 89 -4.69 -5.30 16.13
CA LEU A 89 -3.63 -4.85 15.25
C LEU A 89 -3.56 -3.32 15.20
N ARG A 90 -2.44 -2.79 14.71
CA ARG A 90 -2.26 -1.34 14.49
C ARG A 90 -1.50 -1.11 13.20
N HIS A 91 -1.92 -0.10 12.46
CA HIS A 91 -1.08 0.52 11.44
C HIS A 91 0.06 1.23 12.17
N ALA A 92 1.29 0.82 11.93
CA ALA A 92 2.49 1.27 12.61
C ALA A 92 3.37 2.12 11.68
N ILE A 93 3.95 3.17 12.22
CA ILE A 93 4.80 4.11 11.47
C ILE A 93 6.13 4.26 12.18
N LEU A 94 7.23 4.06 11.46
CA LEU A 94 8.58 4.39 11.88
C LEU A 94 8.99 5.70 11.22
N CYS A 95 9.58 6.61 11.98
CA CYS A 95 10.09 7.88 11.47
C CYS A 95 11.59 8.03 11.72
N ASN A 96 12.25 8.86 10.92
CA ASN A 96 13.61 9.32 11.21
C ASN A 96 13.58 10.53 12.19
N GLU A 97 14.75 11.06 12.50
CA GLU A 97 14.90 12.20 13.42
C GLU A 97 14.30 13.50 12.89
N LYS A 98 14.03 13.60 11.58
CA LYS A 98 13.32 14.72 10.94
C LYS A 98 11.79 14.54 10.97
N GLY A 99 11.27 13.44 11.52
CA GLY A 99 9.85 13.09 11.50
C GLY A 99 9.36 12.55 10.15
N GLN A 100 10.25 12.27 9.20
CA GLN A 100 9.90 11.69 7.90
C GLN A 100 9.65 10.18 8.05
N ILE A 101 8.68 9.65 7.31
CA ILE A 101 8.32 8.24 7.35
C ILE A 101 9.46 7.39 6.78
N MET A 102 10.04 6.53 7.60
CA MET A 102 11.04 5.54 7.20
C MET A 102 10.40 4.27 6.66
N THR A 103 9.29 3.88 7.20
CA THR A 103 8.39 2.82 6.70
C THR A 103 7.09 2.86 7.47
N ASP A 104 6.05 2.31 6.88
CA ASP A 104 4.79 2.04 7.56
C ASP A 104 4.31 0.62 7.24
N GLY A 105 3.45 0.11 8.09
CA GLY A 105 2.96 -1.25 7.95
C GLY A 105 2.00 -1.64 9.06
N VAL A 106 1.81 -2.92 9.26
CA VAL A 106 0.87 -3.44 10.26
C VAL A 106 1.60 -4.25 11.32
N VAL A 107 1.22 -4.05 12.58
CA VAL A 107 1.66 -4.88 13.71
C VAL A 107 0.45 -5.62 14.28
N ILE A 108 0.51 -6.95 14.32
CA ILE A 108 -0.51 -7.85 14.85
C ILE A 108 -0.01 -8.45 16.16
N LYS A 109 -0.84 -8.44 17.18
CA LYS A 109 -0.55 -9.15 18.46
C LYS A 109 -0.96 -10.61 18.35
N LEU A 110 0.02 -11.50 18.32
CA LEU A 110 -0.20 -12.96 18.25
C LEU A 110 -0.21 -13.64 19.64
N GLY A 111 0.43 -13.02 20.62
CA GLY A 111 0.54 -13.52 21.98
C GLY A 111 0.91 -12.40 22.93
N GLU A 112 1.11 -12.73 24.21
CA GLU A 112 1.42 -11.72 25.24
C GLU A 112 2.67 -10.91 24.89
N ASN A 113 3.74 -11.59 24.50
CA ASN A 113 5.03 -11.01 24.13
C ASN A 113 5.45 -11.41 22.71
N HIS A 114 4.48 -11.61 21.82
CA HIS A 114 4.69 -12.01 20.45
C HIS A 114 3.87 -11.13 19.51
N PHE A 115 4.59 -10.41 18.65
CA PHE A 115 4.02 -9.53 17.62
C PHE A 115 4.55 -9.93 16.25
N ARG A 116 3.70 -9.91 15.25
CA ARG A 116 4.06 -10.06 13.84
C ARG A 116 3.88 -8.74 13.13
N THR A 117 4.88 -8.36 12.34
CA THR A 117 4.88 -7.12 11.59
C THR A 117 4.89 -7.40 10.09
N TYR A 118 4.22 -6.55 9.34
CA TYR A 118 4.20 -6.56 7.89
C TYR A 118 4.69 -5.20 7.40
N TRP A 119 5.58 -5.18 6.40
CA TRP A 119 6.16 -4.00 5.76
C TRP A 119 7.09 -3.13 6.64
N LEU A 120 7.41 -3.53 7.86
CA LEU A 120 8.34 -2.78 8.71
C LEU A 120 9.81 -3.21 8.54
N ASN A 121 10.06 -4.36 7.91
CA ASN A 121 11.41 -4.80 7.57
C ASN A 121 11.87 -4.08 6.28
N PRO A 122 13.16 -3.75 6.09
CA PRO A 122 14.35 -4.05 6.89
C PRO A 122 14.63 -3.11 8.08
N PRO A 123 14.03 -1.91 8.21
CA PRO A 123 14.36 -1.03 9.33
C PRO A 123 14.15 -1.64 10.71
N ILE A 124 13.10 -2.47 10.90
CA ILE A 124 12.83 -3.10 12.19
C ILE A 124 13.91 -4.11 12.58
N ASP A 125 14.39 -4.94 11.65
CA ASP A 125 15.47 -5.90 11.92
C ASP A 125 16.77 -5.18 12.26
N PHE A 126 17.12 -4.12 11.52
CA PHE A 126 18.27 -3.30 11.80
C PHE A 126 18.22 -2.69 13.21
N LEU A 127 17.09 -2.09 13.58
CA LEU A 127 16.89 -1.48 14.88
C LEU A 127 16.91 -2.50 16.02
N LEU A 128 16.36 -3.70 15.78
CA LEU A 128 16.34 -4.77 16.77
C LEU A 128 17.73 -5.31 17.04
N LYS A 129 18.53 -5.55 15.99
CA LYS A 129 19.93 -6.00 16.12
C LYS A 129 20.83 -5.00 16.86
N ASN A 130 20.45 -3.72 16.86
CA ASN A 130 21.15 -2.65 17.57
C ASN A 130 20.47 -2.27 18.90
N SER A 131 19.56 -3.10 19.41
CA SER A 131 18.86 -2.90 20.68
C SER A 131 19.50 -3.72 21.81
N ASN A 132 19.47 -3.17 23.02
CA ASN A 132 19.87 -3.88 24.24
C ASN A 132 18.67 -4.49 24.99
N LEU A 133 17.46 -4.40 24.44
CA LEU A 133 16.26 -4.96 25.03
C LEU A 133 16.21 -6.50 24.84
N ARG A 134 15.53 -7.19 25.72
CA ARG A 134 15.35 -8.65 25.67
C ARG A 134 14.27 -9.01 24.66
N VAL A 135 14.62 -8.87 23.38
CA VAL A 135 13.76 -9.14 22.22
C VAL A 135 14.52 -9.95 21.20
N GLU A 136 13.81 -10.82 20.53
CA GLU A 136 14.30 -11.62 19.42
C GLU A 136 13.46 -11.31 18.18
N GLY A 137 14.14 -11.27 17.04
CA GLY A 137 13.51 -11.04 15.74
C GLY A 137 13.69 -12.25 14.82
N THR A 138 12.66 -12.57 14.04
CA THR A 138 12.73 -13.67 13.07
C THR A 138 12.03 -13.24 11.78
N ASP A 139 12.74 -13.33 10.66
CA ASP A 139 12.15 -13.14 9.35
C ASP A 139 11.21 -14.31 9.02
N GLN A 140 9.98 -13.98 8.69
CA GLN A 140 8.91 -14.90 8.32
C GLN A 140 8.42 -14.66 6.89
N SER A 141 9.15 -13.87 6.10
CA SER A 141 8.80 -13.56 4.72
C SER A 141 8.64 -14.84 3.91
N LEU A 142 7.60 -14.88 3.08
CA LEU A 142 7.23 -16.04 2.24
C LEU A 142 6.83 -17.31 3.02
N THR A 143 6.61 -17.25 4.33
CA THR A 143 6.12 -18.41 5.13
C THR A 143 4.60 -18.43 5.25
N GLU A 144 3.94 -17.29 5.02
CA GLU A 144 2.48 -17.17 5.02
C GLU A 144 1.96 -16.79 3.62
N TYR A 145 0.78 -17.29 3.28
CA TYR A 145 0.00 -16.71 2.20
C TYR A 145 -0.77 -15.48 2.69
N PHE A 146 -1.08 -14.60 1.76
CA PHE A 146 -1.80 -13.37 1.99
C PHE A 146 -2.85 -13.19 0.87
N ILE A 147 -4.11 -13.42 1.20
CA ILE A 147 -5.24 -13.23 0.28
C ILE A 147 -6.04 -12.04 0.77
N GLN A 148 -6.26 -11.06 -0.10
CA GLN A 148 -7.11 -9.93 0.20
C GLN A 148 -8.43 -10.06 -0.55
N ILE A 149 -9.52 -9.64 0.08
CA ILE A 149 -10.85 -9.59 -0.51
C ILE A 149 -11.44 -8.24 -0.19
N ALA A 150 -11.77 -7.44 -1.19
CA ALA A 150 -12.32 -6.09 -0.98
C ALA A 150 -13.51 -5.82 -1.89
N GLY A 151 -14.49 -5.13 -1.34
CA GLY A 151 -15.75 -4.79 -1.99
C GLY A 151 -16.96 -5.19 -1.14
N GLU A 152 -18.14 -4.74 -1.53
CA GLU A 152 -19.38 -4.93 -0.76
C GLU A 152 -19.72 -6.41 -0.53
N LYS A 153 -19.28 -7.32 -1.44
CA LYS A 153 -19.49 -8.76 -1.32
C LYS A 153 -18.39 -9.51 -0.56
N SER A 154 -17.39 -8.82 -0.05
CA SER A 154 -16.22 -9.45 0.60
C SER A 154 -16.60 -10.28 1.84
N LEU A 155 -17.52 -9.79 2.67
CA LEU A 155 -18.00 -10.52 3.85
C LEU A 155 -18.80 -11.78 3.47
N GLU A 156 -19.77 -11.66 2.55
CA GLU A 156 -20.57 -12.78 2.07
C GLU A 156 -19.68 -13.88 1.46
N ILE A 157 -18.67 -13.50 0.69
CA ILE A 157 -17.70 -14.44 0.10
C ILE A 157 -16.95 -15.19 1.20
N LEU A 158 -16.40 -14.47 2.19
CA LEU A 158 -15.64 -15.09 3.28
C LEU A 158 -16.49 -16.01 4.14
N GLU A 159 -17.67 -15.58 4.55
CA GLU A 159 -18.58 -16.39 5.37
C GLU A 159 -19.01 -17.67 4.66
N ASN A 160 -19.27 -17.60 3.35
CA ASN A 160 -19.56 -18.77 2.55
C ASN A 160 -18.34 -19.66 2.31
N ALA A 161 -17.14 -19.11 2.28
CA ALA A 161 -15.93 -19.90 2.15
C ALA A 161 -15.57 -20.66 3.43
N CYS A 162 -15.68 -20.00 4.59
CA CYS A 162 -15.36 -20.60 5.90
C CYS A 162 -16.59 -21.22 6.61
N GLU A 163 -17.76 -21.17 6.02
CA GLU A 163 -19.01 -21.68 6.59
C GLU A 163 -19.27 -21.18 8.01
N GLY A 164 -19.01 -19.88 8.24
CA GLY A 164 -19.08 -19.26 9.55
C GLY A 164 -19.47 -17.78 9.52
N ASP A 165 -19.99 -17.28 10.62
CA ASP A 165 -20.41 -15.88 10.82
C ASP A 165 -19.22 -15.03 11.25
N LEU A 166 -18.94 -13.96 10.51
CA LEU A 166 -17.87 -12.98 10.75
C LEU A 166 -18.40 -11.54 10.96
N HIS A 167 -19.71 -11.33 11.07
CA HIS A 167 -20.32 -10.00 11.22
C HIS A 167 -19.86 -9.24 12.46
N ASP A 168 -19.50 -9.95 13.53
CA ASP A 168 -18.97 -9.34 14.75
C ASP A 168 -17.47 -9.03 14.70
N LEU A 169 -16.77 -9.39 13.61
CA LEU A 169 -15.35 -9.07 13.43
C LEU A 169 -15.17 -7.58 13.22
N LYS A 170 -14.62 -6.91 14.23
CA LYS A 170 -14.41 -5.45 14.19
C LYS A 170 -13.21 -5.06 13.32
N PHE A 171 -13.26 -3.86 12.76
CA PHE A 171 -12.11 -3.27 12.07
C PHE A 171 -10.85 -3.28 12.95
N ALA A 172 -9.69 -3.53 12.33
CA ALA A 172 -8.39 -3.66 13.00
C ALA A 172 -8.36 -4.75 14.10
N THR A 173 -9.11 -5.85 13.89
CA THR A 173 -9.02 -7.07 14.68
C THR A 173 -8.95 -8.31 13.80
N HIS A 174 -8.53 -9.43 14.39
CA HIS A 174 -8.42 -10.69 13.67
C HIS A 174 -9.08 -11.84 14.44
N ARG A 175 -9.43 -12.89 13.71
CA ARG A 175 -9.97 -14.15 14.25
C ARG A 175 -9.37 -15.32 13.47
N THR A 176 -9.12 -16.41 14.18
CA THR A 176 -8.83 -17.70 13.54
C THR A 176 -10.15 -18.38 13.16
N VAL A 177 -10.24 -18.80 11.90
CA VAL A 177 -11.35 -19.57 11.34
C VAL A 177 -10.82 -20.81 10.65
N SER A 178 -11.69 -21.70 10.19
CA SER A 178 -11.32 -22.90 9.44
C SER A 178 -11.98 -22.93 8.08
N ILE A 179 -11.25 -23.33 7.07
CA ILE A 179 -11.78 -23.75 5.76
C ILE A 179 -11.28 -25.16 5.51
N ASP A 180 -12.19 -26.12 5.29
CA ASP A 180 -11.87 -27.53 5.03
C ASP A 180 -10.88 -28.13 6.05
N GLY A 181 -11.06 -27.77 7.34
CA GLY A 181 -10.20 -28.24 8.43
C GLY A 181 -8.87 -27.48 8.61
N LYS A 182 -8.48 -26.62 7.69
CA LYS A 182 -7.27 -25.80 7.75
C LYS A 182 -7.54 -24.51 8.51
N GLN A 183 -6.63 -24.15 9.41
CA GLN A 183 -6.77 -22.94 10.24
C GLN A 183 -6.12 -21.73 9.57
N MET A 184 -6.86 -20.64 9.49
CA MET A 184 -6.36 -19.37 8.96
C MET A 184 -6.78 -18.19 9.82
N ARG A 185 -6.07 -17.11 9.68
CA ARG A 185 -6.41 -15.83 10.33
C ARG A 185 -7.17 -14.96 9.34
N VAL A 186 -8.40 -14.57 9.68
CA VAL A 186 -9.14 -13.52 8.99
C VAL A 186 -8.98 -12.22 9.74
N ILE A 187 -8.65 -11.16 9.03
CA ILE A 187 -8.43 -9.80 9.55
C ILE A 187 -9.40 -8.87 8.83
N ARG A 188 -10.15 -8.04 9.56
CA ARG A 188 -10.90 -6.96 8.93
C ARG A 188 -10.01 -5.74 8.76
N LEU A 189 -9.43 -5.62 7.58
CA LEU A 189 -8.50 -4.57 7.17
C LEU A 189 -8.52 -4.46 5.64
N GLY A 190 -8.11 -3.30 5.10
CA GLY A 190 -7.92 -3.11 3.66
C GLY A 190 -7.56 -1.67 3.34
N MET A 191 -7.00 -1.45 2.15
CA MET A 191 -6.45 -0.17 1.70
C MET A 191 -7.33 0.56 0.68
N THR A 192 -8.36 -0.11 0.16
CA THR A 192 -9.25 0.46 -0.87
C THR A 192 -10.27 1.46 -0.34
N GLY A 193 -10.33 1.61 0.98
CA GLY A 193 -11.27 2.49 1.65
C GLY A 193 -12.69 1.94 1.82
N ASN A 194 -13.07 0.84 1.17
CA ASN A 194 -14.35 0.14 1.35
C ASN A 194 -14.19 -1.14 2.18
N LEU A 195 -15.29 -1.87 2.41
CA LEU A 195 -15.28 -3.12 3.16
C LEU A 195 -14.23 -4.09 2.59
N ALA A 196 -13.34 -4.59 3.45
CA ALA A 196 -12.25 -5.45 3.02
C ALA A 196 -11.76 -6.34 4.17
N TYR A 197 -11.23 -7.49 3.77
CA TYR A 197 -10.66 -8.50 4.65
C TYR A 197 -9.36 -9.05 4.08
N GLU A 198 -8.53 -9.58 4.97
CA GLU A 198 -7.30 -10.29 4.64
C GLU A 198 -7.33 -11.67 5.28
N VAL A 199 -6.85 -12.65 4.55
CA VAL A 199 -6.77 -14.06 4.99
C VAL A 199 -5.33 -14.49 4.95
N HIS A 200 -4.79 -14.87 6.11
CA HIS A 200 -3.40 -15.27 6.29
C HIS A 200 -3.33 -16.68 6.85
N GLY A 201 -2.40 -17.49 6.36
CA GLY A 201 -2.13 -18.83 6.84
C GLY A 201 -0.83 -19.40 6.29
N PRO A 202 -0.45 -20.62 6.67
CA PRO A 202 0.78 -21.25 6.19
C PRO A 202 0.82 -21.35 4.67
N ILE A 203 1.94 -20.97 4.05
CA ILE A 203 2.08 -20.92 2.58
C ILE A 203 1.75 -22.24 1.90
N GLN A 204 1.97 -23.38 2.58
CA GLN A 204 1.71 -24.73 2.06
C GLN A 204 0.21 -24.99 1.87
N GLU A 205 -0.67 -24.24 2.53
CA GLU A 205 -2.12 -24.38 2.43
C GLU A 205 -2.74 -23.40 1.42
N PHE A 206 -1.94 -22.55 0.79
CA PHE A 206 -2.38 -21.49 -0.10
C PHE A 206 -3.31 -21.99 -1.20
N GLU A 207 -2.91 -23.03 -1.91
CA GLU A 207 -3.60 -23.50 -3.10
C GLU A 207 -5.07 -23.85 -2.82
N ASP A 208 -5.30 -24.67 -1.81
CA ASP A 208 -6.65 -25.13 -1.46
C ASP A 208 -7.53 -23.96 -0.96
N ILE A 209 -6.96 -23.10 -0.10
CA ILE A 209 -7.67 -21.95 0.45
C ILE A 209 -8.01 -20.93 -0.63
N TYR A 210 -7.06 -20.63 -1.50
CA TYR A 210 -7.26 -19.69 -2.61
C TYR A 210 -8.31 -20.19 -3.60
N GLN A 211 -8.24 -21.46 -4.00
CA GLN A 211 -9.23 -22.09 -4.86
C GLN A 211 -10.63 -22.04 -4.23
N ARG A 212 -10.75 -22.37 -2.94
CA ARG A 212 -12.04 -22.30 -2.22
C ARG A 212 -12.60 -20.89 -2.22
N ILE A 213 -11.81 -19.88 -1.87
CA ILE A 213 -12.24 -18.48 -1.84
C ILE A 213 -12.63 -18.01 -3.25
N CYS A 214 -11.83 -18.33 -4.28
CA CYS A 214 -12.13 -17.95 -5.65
C CYS A 214 -13.42 -18.60 -6.17
N SER A 215 -13.62 -19.92 -5.94
CA SER A 215 -14.82 -20.63 -6.39
C SER A 215 -16.11 -20.09 -5.73
N VAL A 216 -16.01 -19.69 -4.47
CA VAL A 216 -17.11 -18.97 -3.81
C VAL A 216 -17.26 -17.58 -4.40
N GLY A 217 -16.18 -16.85 -4.58
CA GLY A 217 -16.17 -15.49 -5.12
C GLY A 217 -16.83 -15.39 -6.50
N GLU A 218 -16.58 -16.36 -7.38
CA GLU A 218 -17.19 -16.43 -8.71
C GLU A 218 -18.73 -16.42 -8.65
N ARG A 219 -19.33 -17.11 -7.67
CA ARG A 219 -20.79 -17.12 -7.46
C ARG A 219 -21.35 -15.74 -7.08
N PHE A 220 -20.53 -14.88 -6.51
CA PHE A 220 -20.87 -13.50 -6.14
C PHE A 220 -20.40 -12.48 -7.18
N GLY A 221 -19.83 -12.94 -8.31
CA GLY A 221 -19.31 -12.07 -9.37
C GLY A 221 -17.99 -11.37 -9.02
N ALA A 222 -17.26 -11.89 -8.04
CA ALA A 222 -15.94 -11.36 -7.70
C ALA A 222 -14.93 -11.60 -8.84
N ARG A 223 -13.93 -10.73 -8.93
CA ARG A 223 -12.84 -10.80 -9.90
C ARG A 223 -11.52 -11.11 -9.23
N LYS A 224 -10.65 -11.86 -9.89
CA LYS A 224 -9.24 -11.91 -9.50
C LYS A 224 -8.60 -10.56 -9.78
N LEU A 225 -7.68 -10.12 -8.92
CA LEU A 225 -7.02 -8.83 -9.06
C LEU A 225 -5.57 -9.04 -9.47
N GLY A 226 -5.14 -8.43 -10.57
CA GLY A 226 -3.75 -8.36 -10.98
C GLY A 226 -3.01 -7.17 -10.38
N MET A 227 -1.68 -7.17 -10.48
CA MET A 227 -0.82 -6.12 -9.95
C MET A 227 -1.11 -4.75 -10.57
N ASN A 228 -1.49 -4.72 -11.85
CA ASN A 228 -1.81 -3.48 -12.56
C ASN A 228 -3.01 -2.73 -11.94
N ALA A 229 -4.07 -3.46 -11.59
CA ALA A 229 -5.22 -2.88 -10.91
C ALA A 229 -5.01 -2.69 -9.41
N TYR A 230 -4.17 -3.52 -8.78
CA TYR A 230 -3.92 -3.47 -7.35
C TYR A 230 -3.24 -2.16 -6.91
N SER A 231 -2.18 -1.75 -7.58
CA SER A 231 -1.28 -0.69 -7.10
C SER A 231 -1.97 0.69 -7.00
N GLY A 232 -1.83 1.53 -8.00
CA GLY A 232 -2.41 2.88 -7.99
C GLY A 232 -3.94 2.90 -7.97
N PRO A 233 -4.64 2.13 -8.84
CA PRO A 233 -6.10 2.16 -8.96
C PRO A 233 -6.86 1.81 -7.69
N ASN A 234 -6.25 1.11 -6.73
CA ASN A 234 -6.87 0.84 -5.43
C ASN A 234 -6.47 1.85 -4.36
N HIS A 235 -5.19 2.24 -4.29
CA HIS A 235 -4.70 3.10 -3.22
C HIS A 235 -5.10 4.56 -3.40
N THR A 236 -4.96 5.09 -4.61
CA THR A 236 -5.23 6.51 -4.88
C THR A 236 -6.70 6.88 -4.67
N PRO A 237 -7.70 6.16 -5.24
CA PRO A 237 -9.10 6.44 -4.96
C PRO A 237 -9.49 6.17 -3.51
N GLY A 238 -8.89 5.15 -2.89
CA GLY A 238 -9.07 4.84 -1.47
C GLY A 238 -8.54 5.91 -0.52
N GLY A 239 -7.79 6.88 -1.04
CA GLY A 239 -7.20 7.94 -0.24
C GLY A 239 -6.14 7.42 0.74
N TYR A 240 -5.51 6.30 0.42
CA TYR A 240 -4.47 5.68 1.23
C TYR A 240 -3.10 5.95 0.61
N PRO A 241 -2.32 6.92 1.12
CA PRO A 241 -0.95 7.12 0.67
C PRO A 241 -0.11 5.88 0.92
N ASN A 242 0.46 5.31 -0.14
CA ASN A 242 1.23 4.08 -0.06
C ASN A 242 2.69 4.37 -0.36
N ILE A 243 3.59 3.71 0.39
CA ILE A 243 5.02 3.70 0.09
C ILE A 243 5.25 3.18 -1.34
N HIS A 244 6.29 3.69 -1.99
CA HIS A 244 6.66 3.36 -3.37
C HIS A 244 5.69 3.85 -4.47
N ILE A 245 4.42 4.12 -4.16
CA ILE A 245 3.46 4.69 -5.12
C ILE A 245 3.40 6.21 -4.99
N HIS A 246 3.25 6.70 -3.75
CA HIS A 246 3.00 8.12 -3.50
C HIS A 246 4.21 8.85 -2.94
N TYR A 247 5.12 8.15 -2.28
CA TYR A 247 6.33 8.74 -1.70
C TYR A 247 7.47 7.72 -1.59
N PRO A 248 8.73 8.16 -1.74
CA PRO A 248 9.92 7.36 -1.45
C PRO A 248 10.22 7.33 0.05
N LEU A 249 11.03 6.37 0.46
CA LEU A 249 11.50 6.24 1.84
C LEU A 249 12.93 6.78 1.98
N PRO A 250 13.24 7.60 3.02
CA PRO A 250 14.55 8.24 3.19
C PRO A 250 15.59 7.31 3.83
N TRP A 251 15.70 6.05 3.40
CA TRP A 251 16.59 5.06 4.03
C TRP A 251 18.07 5.40 3.89
N PHE A 252 18.45 5.95 2.73
CA PHE A 252 19.86 6.32 2.44
C PHE A 252 20.20 7.74 2.87
N GLU A 253 19.21 8.55 3.16
CA GLU A 253 19.33 9.93 3.63
C GLU A 253 19.28 10.05 5.16
N SER A 254 19.00 8.92 5.86
CA SER A 254 18.80 8.88 7.32
C SER A 254 19.96 8.15 8.01
N GLU A 255 21.18 8.69 7.90
CA GLU A 255 22.41 8.11 8.48
C GLU A 255 22.77 8.71 9.84
N THR A 256 21.76 9.08 10.64
CA THR A 256 21.95 9.70 11.95
C THR A 256 21.26 8.92 13.06
N GLY A 257 21.66 9.17 14.31
CA GLY A 257 21.04 8.56 15.47
C GLY A 257 20.96 7.04 15.39
N ARG A 258 19.77 6.48 15.64
CA ARG A 258 19.54 5.03 15.63
C ARG A 258 19.57 4.39 14.25
N TYR A 259 19.52 5.18 13.16
CA TYR A 259 19.64 4.68 11.78
C TYR A 259 21.08 4.76 11.23
N LYS A 260 22.06 5.21 12.03
CA LYS A 260 23.46 5.24 11.62
C LYS A 260 23.93 3.82 11.25
N GLY A 261 24.37 3.65 10.01
CA GLY A 261 24.81 2.37 9.45
C GLY A 261 23.71 1.59 8.74
N LEU A 262 22.49 2.11 8.63
CA LEU A 262 21.40 1.46 7.89
C LEU A 262 21.77 1.24 6.41
N SER A 263 22.38 2.23 5.75
CA SER A 263 22.81 2.10 4.34
C SER A 263 23.82 0.98 4.14
N ALA A 264 24.79 0.85 5.06
CA ALA A 264 25.76 -0.23 5.01
C ALA A 264 25.11 -1.60 5.24
N TYR A 265 24.14 -1.67 6.16
CA TYR A 265 23.34 -2.87 6.40
C TYR A 265 22.54 -3.28 5.15
N LEU A 266 21.87 -2.35 4.48
CA LEU A 266 21.13 -2.59 3.25
C LEU A 266 22.06 -3.01 2.09
N ALA A 267 23.24 -2.41 1.98
CA ALA A 267 24.22 -2.78 0.96
C ALA A 267 24.73 -4.23 1.12
N GLN A 268 24.81 -4.73 2.36
CA GLN A 268 25.16 -6.12 2.67
C GLN A 268 23.97 -7.08 2.48
N ASN A 269 22.76 -6.57 2.43
CA ASN A 269 21.51 -7.31 2.29
C ASN A 269 20.65 -6.74 1.15
N PRO A 270 21.15 -6.75 -0.11
CA PRO A 270 20.49 -6.04 -1.22
C PRO A 270 19.08 -6.54 -1.50
N GLN A 271 18.78 -7.80 -1.18
CA GLN A 271 17.44 -8.38 -1.32
C GLN A 271 16.39 -7.73 -0.41
N LEU A 272 16.81 -7.07 0.68
CA LEU A 272 15.91 -6.38 1.61
C LEU A 272 15.58 -4.95 1.19
N GLY A 273 16.40 -4.36 0.35
CA GLY A 273 16.32 -2.93 0.04
C GLY A 273 16.18 -2.56 -1.43
N TRP A 274 15.99 -3.55 -2.31
CA TRP A 274 16.02 -3.33 -3.76
C TRP A 274 15.07 -2.24 -4.26
N PHE A 275 13.91 -2.07 -3.64
CA PHE A 275 12.93 -1.02 -3.97
C PHE A 275 13.50 0.41 -3.88
N ASN A 276 14.49 0.64 -3.00
CA ASN A 276 15.07 1.95 -2.77
C ASN A 276 16.49 2.11 -3.28
N LEU A 277 17.14 1.00 -3.71
CA LEU A 277 18.54 1.02 -4.13
C LEU A 277 18.78 1.86 -5.38
N ASN A 278 17.82 1.84 -6.32
CA ASN A 278 17.93 2.54 -7.59
C ASN A 278 16.63 3.32 -7.85
N ARG A 279 16.52 4.49 -7.23
CA ARG A 279 15.38 5.38 -7.43
C ARG A 279 15.56 6.21 -8.68
N GLN A 280 14.52 6.23 -9.52
CA GLN A 280 14.40 7.15 -10.64
C GLN A 280 13.38 8.22 -10.29
N LEU A 281 13.78 9.49 -10.32
CA LEU A 281 12.91 10.61 -10.02
C LEU A 281 12.40 11.19 -11.33
N THR A 282 11.07 11.28 -11.48
CA THR A 282 10.40 11.86 -12.66
C THR A 282 9.35 12.87 -12.24
N GLY A 283 8.78 13.55 -13.23
CA GLY A 283 7.80 14.61 -13.03
C GLY A 283 8.44 15.99 -12.78
N SER A 284 7.61 17.00 -12.71
CA SER A 284 8.07 18.40 -12.70
C SER A 284 8.75 18.85 -11.39
N VAL A 285 8.73 18.05 -10.35
CA VAL A 285 9.56 18.26 -9.15
C VAL A 285 11.04 18.04 -9.48
N GLY A 286 11.36 17.30 -10.54
CA GLY A 286 12.73 17.04 -10.95
C GLY A 286 13.48 16.17 -9.94
N ASN A 287 14.74 16.54 -9.67
CA ASN A 287 15.63 15.76 -8.78
C ASN A 287 15.49 16.14 -7.29
N GLU A 288 14.52 16.98 -6.92
CA GLU A 288 14.32 17.42 -5.53
C GLU A 288 13.71 16.29 -4.70
N LEU A 289 14.59 15.45 -4.13
CA LEU A 289 14.18 14.25 -3.38
C LEU A 289 13.52 14.61 -2.04
N GLU A 290 14.05 15.60 -1.33
CA GLU A 290 13.53 16.03 -0.02
C GLU A 290 12.06 16.50 -0.09
N GLU A 291 11.64 17.10 -1.19
CA GLU A 291 10.24 17.52 -1.37
C GLU A 291 9.26 16.35 -1.45
N ARG A 292 9.76 15.14 -1.79
CA ARG A 292 8.96 13.91 -1.96
C ARG A 292 8.80 13.13 -0.65
N PHE A 293 9.65 13.39 0.33
CA PHE A 293 9.51 12.77 1.65
C PHE A 293 8.31 13.34 2.39
N VAL A 294 7.66 12.50 3.14
CA VAL A 294 6.44 12.85 3.87
C VAL A 294 6.57 12.52 5.35
N THR A 295 5.80 13.22 6.15
CA THR A 295 5.60 12.97 7.58
C THR A 295 4.22 12.34 7.81
N PRO A 296 3.94 11.73 8.96
CA PRO A 296 2.60 11.23 9.28
C PRO A 296 1.51 12.29 9.18
N TYR A 297 1.86 13.56 9.41
CA TYR A 297 0.91 14.68 9.30
C TYR A 297 0.58 15.02 7.85
N ASP A 298 1.57 14.93 6.95
CA ASP A 298 1.37 15.20 5.52
C ASP A 298 0.41 14.22 4.88
N VAL A 299 0.49 12.94 5.30
CA VAL A 299 -0.31 11.83 4.75
C VAL A 299 -1.64 11.60 5.49
N GLY A 300 -2.00 12.47 6.44
CA GLY A 300 -3.26 12.37 7.16
C GLY A 300 -3.27 11.37 8.33
N TRP A 301 -2.12 10.83 8.73
CA TRP A 301 -1.98 9.83 9.81
C TRP A 301 -1.55 10.43 11.14
N GLY A 302 -1.74 11.72 11.34
CA GLY A 302 -1.35 12.41 12.59
C GLY A 302 -2.01 11.83 13.85
N ASN A 303 -3.21 11.23 13.72
CA ASN A 303 -3.87 10.52 14.80
C ASN A 303 -3.16 9.26 15.28
N LEU A 304 -2.25 8.71 14.48
CA LEU A 304 -1.41 7.54 14.83
C LEU A 304 -0.13 7.95 15.57
N VAL A 305 0.19 9.23 15.62
CA VAL A 305 1.35 9.76 16.36
C VAL A 305 0.94 10.00 17.82
N LYS A 306 1.42 9.14 18.72
CA LYS A 306 1.09 9.17 20.14
C LYS A 306 2.18 9.87 20.94
N LEU A 307 2.23 11.21 20.86
CA LEU A 307 3.22 12.04 21.55
C LEU A 307 3.19 11.86 23.08
N GLU A 308 1.99 11.57 23.63
CA GLU A 308 1.72 11.43 25.08
C GLU A 308 2.07 10.04 25.64
N LYS A 309 2.47 9.07 24.79
CA LYS A 309 2.85 7.75 25.31
C LYS A 309 4.11 7.85 26.18
N SER A 310 4.24 6.93 27.14
CA SER A 310 5.41 6.88 28.01
C SER A 310 6.68 6.57 27.20
N GLY A 311 7.79 7.17 27.61
CA GLY A 311 9.09 7.01 26.97
C GLY A 311 9.30 7.85 25.71
N ASP A 312 10.48 7.69 25.14
CA ASP A 312 10.88 8.32 23.90
C ASP A 312 10.68 7.36 22.72
N PHE A 313 10.58 7.91 21.51
CA PHE A 313 10.53 7.13 20.28
C PHE A 313 11.19 7.91 19.11
N LEU A 314 11.55 7.18 18.07
CA LEU A 314 12.21 7.74 16.89
C LEU A 314 11.37 8.86 16.26
N GLY A 315 11.99 10.03 16.12
CA GLY A 315 11.37 11.22 15.54
C GLY A 315 10.46 12.03 16.47
N LYS A 316 10.30 11.66 17.76
CA LYS A 316 9.38 12.32 18.69
C LYS A 316 9.57 13.83 18.77
N THR A 317 10.81 14.31 18.87
CA THR A 317 11.11 15.76 18.94
C THR A 317 10.59 16.48 17.71
N ALA A 318 11.01 16.05 16.52
CA ALA A 318 10.55 16.66 15.27
C ALA A 318 9.03 16.56 15.07
N LEU A 319 8.43 15.41 15.42
CA LEU A 319 6.98 15.22 15.31
C LEU A 319 6.20 16.12 16.29
N THR A 320 6.78 16.44 17.46
CA THR A 320 6.17 17.40 18.40
C THR A 320 6.15 18.81 17.81
N GLU A 321 7.26 19.25 17.20
CA GLU A 321 7.34 20.52 16.51
C GLU A 321 6.40 20.59 15.29
N LEU A 322 6.38 19.52 14.49
CA LEU A 322 5.53 19.39 13.32
C LEU A 322 4.04 19.35 13.66
N ALA A 323 3.64 18.82 14.81
CA ALA A 323 2.25 18.81 15.23
C ALA A 323 1.63 20.22 15.26
N ALA A 324 2.43 21.23 15.64
CA ALA A 324 2.01 22.63 15.68
C ALA A 324 2.28 23.39 14.36
N SER A 325 3.28 22.98 13.60
CA SER A 325 3.82 23.75 12.46
C SER A 325 3.58 23.13 11.09
N ASN A 326 3.09 21.87 11.00
CA ASN A 326 2.88 21.21 9.73
C ASN A 326 1.90 21.97 8.83
N ARG A 327 2.35 22.29 7.62
CA ARG A 327 1.59 23.05 6.64
C ARG A 327 0.91 22.19 5.58
N ARG A 328 1.42 20.97 5.31
CA ARG A 328 0.89 20.11 4.26
C ARG A 328 -0.22 19.19 4.76
N THR A 329 -1.09 18.79 3.86
CA THR A 329 -2.08 17.74 4.06
C THR A 329 -2.32 16.99 2.76
N VAL A 330 -2.81 15.76 2.88
CA VAL A 330 -3.21 14.95 1.73
C VAL A 330 -4.60 15.38 1.24
N VAL A 331 -4.76 15.44 -0.08
CA VAL A 331 -6.04 15.66 -0.77
C VAL A 331 -6.13 14.77 -2.00
N SER A 332 -7.35 14.52 -2.49
CA SER A 332 -7.53 14.02 -3.86
C SER A 332 -7.55 15.19 -4.82
N LEU A 333 -6.88 15.06 -5.96
CA LEU A 333 -6.89 16.01 -7.07
C LEU A 333 -7.60 15.37 -8.26
N GLU A 334 -8.68 15.95 -8.74
CA GLU A 334 -9.35 15.57 -9.98
C GLU A 334 -8.79 16.38 -11.14
N TRP A 335 -8.35 15.70 -12.19
CA TRP A 335 -7.68 16.31 -13.35
C TRP A 335 -8.67 16.71 -14.42
N ASN A 336 -8.47 17.87 -15.03
CA ASN A 336 -9.31 18.36 -16.12
C ASN A 336 -9.13 17.50 -17.38
N ALA A 337 -10.19 16.91 -17.88
CA ALA A 337 -10.17 15.98 -19.00
C ALA A 337 -9.66 16.59 -20.30
N ASP A 338 -10.04 17.84 -20.60
CA ASP A 338 -9.63 18.53 -21.85
C ASP A 338 -8.12 18.86 -21.83
N ASP A 339 -7.60 19.26 -20.65
CA ASP A 339 -6.18 19.53 -20.50
C ASP A 339 -5.36 18.23 -20.61
N VAL A 340 -5.85 17.13 -20.00
CA VAL A 340 -5.25 15.79 -20.15
C VAL A 340 -5.27 15.35 -21.60
N ALA A 341 -6.40 15.48 -22.30
CA ALA A 341 -6.50 15.18 -23.72
C ALA A 341 -5.53 16.03 -24.56
N SER A 342 -5.32 17.30 -24.19
CA SER A 342 -4.38 18.17 -24.86
C SER A 342 -2.91 17.76 -24.66
N VAL A 343 -2.56 17.17 -23.51
CA VAL A 343 -1.25 16.56 -23.27
C VAL A 343 -1.09 15.34 -24.16
N TYR A 344 -2.05 14.42 -24.11
CA TYR A 344 -2.04 13.20 -24.92
C TYR A 344 -1.96 13.51 -26.43
N ALA A 345 -2.69 14.50 -26.91
CA ALA A 345 -2.67 14.92 -28.32
C ALA A 345 -1.26 15.31 -28.82
N THR A 346 -0.34 15.72 -27.95
CA THR A 346 1.05 16.02 -28.36
C THR A 346 1.78 14.80 -28.92
N GLN A 347 1.40 13.58 -28.49
CA GLN A 347 1.95 12.33 -29.00
C GLN A 347 1.59 12.07 -30.47
N LEU A 348 0.56 12.74 -30.97
CA LEU A 348 -0.03 12.51 -32.31
C LEU A 348 0.23 13.66 -33.30
N ARG A 349 1.08 14.64 -32.94
CA ARG A 349 1.34 15.85 -33.74
C ARG A 349 2.43 15.70 -34.79
N GLY A 350 2.86 14.47 -35.07
CA GLY A 350 3.86 14.20 -36.09
C GLY A 350 5.32 14.35 -35.59
N ARG A 351 6.23 13.97 -36.44
CA ARG A 351 7.67 13.86 -36.12
C ARG A 351 8.34 15.16 -35.68
N ASP A 352 7.86 16.28 -36.20
CA ASP A 352 8.49 17.62 -36.00
C ASP A 352 8.05 18.28 -34.68
N THR A 353 7.10 17.66 -33.96
CA THR A 353 6.65 18.11 -32.63
C THR A 353 7.31 17.30 -31.55
N GLN A 354 8.02 17.94 -30.63
CA GLN A 354 8.48 17.26 -29.41
C GLN A 354 7.28 17.01 -28.49
N PRO A 355 6.90 15.73 -28.22
CA PRO A 355 5.74 15.45 -27.41
C PRO A 355 6.02 15.70 -25.92
N CYS A 356 4.98 16.00 -25.16
CA CYS A 356 5.03 15.90 -23.70
C CYS A 356 5.23 14.43 -23.28
N GLU A 357 5.61 14.21 -22.04
CA GLU A 357 5.62 12.85 -21.47
C GLU A 357 4.22 12.21 -21.55
N PRO A 358 4.13 10.89 -21.79
CA PRO A 358 2.85 10.17 -21.84
C PRO A 358 2.05 10.36 -20.55
N ILE A 359 0.74 10.61 -20.67
CA ILE A 359 -0.15 10.85 -19.54
C ILE A 359 -1.22 9.76 -19.39
N ASP A 360 -1.32 8.88 -20.35
CA ASP A 360 -2.30 7.79 -20.44
C ASP A 360 -1.97 6.59 -19.56
N MET A 361 -0.70 6.46 -19.15
CA MET A 361 -0.27 5.32 -18.37
C MET A 361 -0.63 5.43 -16.89
N GLN A 362 -1.09 4.31 -16.30
CA GLN A 362 -1.60 4.26 -14.93
C GLN A 362 -0.52 4.46 -13.86
N LEU A 363 0.64 3.84 -14.05
CA LEU A 363 1.72 3.84 -13.09
C LEU A 363 3.06 3.80 -13.80
N ASP A 364 3.80 4.87 -13.66
CA ASP A 364 5.17 4.90 -14.11
C ASP A 364 6.05 3.93 -13.31
N MET A 365 5.67 3.65 -12.05
CA MET A 365 6.43 2.85 -11.10
C MET A 365 6.78 1.44 -11.57
N TYR A 366 5.82 0.71 -12.13
CA TYR A 366 6.05 -0.69 -12.53
C TYR A 366 6.43 -0.83 -13.98
N TYR A 367 6.16 0.15 -14.80
CA TYR A 367 6.33 0.04 -16.24
C TYR A 367 7.79 0.04 -16.67
N GLN A 368 8.65 0.68 -15.90
CA GLN A 368 10.08 0.74 -16.15
C GLN A 368 10.90 -0.03 -15.11
N ALA A 369 10.33 -0.36 -13.97
CA ALA A 369 10.87 -1.43 -13.15
C ALA A 369 10.72 -2.74 -13.92
N ASN A 370 11.17 -2.74 -15.17
CA ASN A 370 11.37 -3.97 -15.89
C ASN A 370 12.24 -4.82 -15.01
N ALA A 371 11.64 -5.78 -14.38
CA ALA A 371 12.34 -6.79 -13.61
C ALA A 371 13.42 -7.50 -14.43
N VAL A 372 13.34 -7.41 -15.74
CA VAL A 372 14.42 -7.73 -16.68
C VAL A 372 15.68 -6.92 -16.38
N SER A 373 15.55 -5.77 -15.72
CA SER A 373 16.65 -4.88 -15.43
C SER A 373 17.14 -4.88 -13.98
N LEU A 374 16.65 -5.76 -13.12
CA LEU A 374 17.20 -5.96 -11.77
C LEU A 374 18.74 -6.12 -11.78
N ASN A 375 19.30 -6.60 -12.89
CA ASN A 375 20.76 -6.70 -13.11
C ASN A 375 21.42 -5.41 -13.62
N LYS A 376 20.65 -4.36 -13.94
CA LYS A 376 21.18 -3.11 -14.55
C LYS A 376 21.01 -1.87 -13.69
N GLY A 377 20.52 -2.02 -12.48
CA GLY A 377 20.34 -0.90 -11.56
C GLY A 377 19.12 -0.03 -11.84
N ASP A 378 18.13 -0.51 -12.62
CA ASP A 378 16.87 0.18 -12.80
C ASP A 378 16.04 0.00 -11.54
N GLY A 379 15.67 1.11 -10.93
CA GLY A 379 14.94 1.15 -9.67
C GLY A 379 13.47 1.47 -9.84
N VAL A 380 12.82 1.68 -8.73
CA VAL A 380 11.44 2.16 -8.67
C VAL A 380 11.39 3.61 -9.13
N ILE A 381 10.44 3.93 -10.01
CA ILE A 381 10.19 5.30 -10.44
C ILE A 381 9.25 5.99 -9.44
N TYR A 382 9.70 7.14 -8.97
CA TYR A 382 8.91 8.02 -8.12
C TYR A 382 8.57 9.29 -8.90
N ARG A 383 7.34 9.31 -9.44
CA ARG A 383 6.82 10.50 -10.10
C ARG A 383 6.20 11.45 -9.10
N ALA A 384 6.61 12.71 -9.15
CA ALA A 384 5.96 13.79 -8.45
C ALA A 384 5.92 15.05 -9.32
N ASP A 385 4.76 15.64 -9.42
CA ASP A 385 4.52 16.84 -10.23
C ASP A 385 4.14 18.02 -9.33
N ARG A 386 4.67 19.22 -9.60
CA ARG A 386 4.41 20.43 -8.82
C ARG A 386 2.95 20.85 -8.91
N VAL A 387 2.34 21.13 -7.77
CA VAL A 387 1.02 21.71 -7.66
C VAL A 387 1.14 23.22 -7.42
N LEU A 388 0.38 23.99 -8.17
CA LEU A 388 0.38 25.46 -8.11
C LEU A 388 -1.01 26.01 -7.73
N ALA A 389 -1.02 27.04 -6.88
CA ALA A 389 -2.13 27.97 -6.74
C ALA A 389 -1.77 29.28 -7.49
N GLY A 390 -2.43 29.52 -8.63
CA GLY A 390 -1.93 30.52 -9.59
C GLY A 390 -0.57 30.10 -10.14
N ASP A 391 0.49 30.88 -9.81
CA ASP A 391 1.88 30.57 -10.20
C ASP A 391 2.75 30.18 -8.99
N LYS A 392 2.17 30.15 -7.79
CA LYS A 392 2.89 29.81 -6.56
C LYS A 392 2.89 28.31 -6.33
N PRO A 393 4.06 27.65 -6.19
CA PRO A 393 4.14 26.27 -5.77
C PRO A 393 3.58 26.10 -4.33
N ILE A 394 2.72 25.09 -4.17
CA ILE A 394 2.04 24.81 -2.89
C ILE A 394 2.16 23.36 -2.46
N GLY A 395 2.82 22.51 -3.24
CA GLY A 395 2.98 21.10 -2.94
C GLY A 395 3.23 20.25 -4.18
N ILE A 396 2.98 18.96 -4.02
CA ILE A 396 3.23 17.94 -5.06
C ILE A 396 2.00 17.07 -5.29
N SER A 397 1.89 16.54 -6.50
CA SER A 397 0.92 15.52 -6.95
C SER A 397 1.64 14.22 -7.24
N THR A 398 1.13 13.10 -6.74
CA THR A 398 1.71 11.76 -6.90
C THR A 398 0.64 10.69 -7.12
N GLY A 399 1.03 9.50 -7.59
CA GLY A 399 0.14 8.35 -7.70
C GLY A 399 -1.07 8.60 -8.62
N ARG A 400 -0.85 9.27 -9.76
CA ARG A 400 -1.89 9.56 -10.75
C ARG A 400 -2.43 8.27 -11.37
N VAL A 401 -3.76 8.17 -11.42
CA VAL A 401 -4.47 7.02 -11.99
C VAL A 401 -5.74 7.48 -12.72
N ILE A 402 -6.30 6.59 -13.55
CA ILE A 402 -7.69 6.68 -13.98
C ILE A 402 -8.54 5.83 -13.03
N ASP A 403 -9.49 6.46 -12.35
CA ASP A 403 -10.55 5.73 -11.67
C ASP A 403 -11.60 5.32 -12.70
N TYR A 404 -11.67 4.04 -12.99
CA TYR A 404 -12.56 3.52 -14.05
C TYR A 404 -14.02 3.38 -13.62
N HIS A 405 -14.31 3.47 -12.32
CA HIS A 405 -15.68 3.51 -11.84
C HIS A 405 -16.32 4.88 -12.14
N TYR A 406 -15.59 5.95 -11.84
CA TYR A 406 -16.05 7.32 -12.08
C TYR A 406 -15.64 7.88 -13.44
N ASN A 407 -14.77 7.19 -14.19
CA ASN A 407 -14.16 7.67 -15.44
C ASN A 407 -13.48 9.05 -15.26
N ARG A 408 -12.66 9.16 -14.21
CA ARG A 408 -11.90 10.38 -13.89
C ARG A 408 -10.42 10.07 -13.70
N MET A 409 -9.57 10.97 -14.16
CA MET A 409 -8.17 10.95 -13.78
C MET A 409 -8.01 11.67 -12.44
N ILE A 410 -7.35 11.00 -11.51
CA ILE A 410 -7.12 11.52 -10.15
C ILE A 410 -5.69 11.25 -9.70
N SER A 411 -5.25 11.99 -8.68
CA SER A 411 -3.99 11.74 -7.97
C SER A 411 -4.14 12.11 -6.50
N LEU A 412 -3.20 11.70 -5.65
CA LEU A 412 -3.05 12.32 -4.34
C LEU A 412 -2.18 13.58 -4.46
N GLY A 413 -2.55 14.61 -3.73
CA GLY A 413 -1.77 15.83 -3.55
C GLY A 413 -1.33 15.97 -2.10
N PHE A 414 -0.05 16.25 -1.86
CA PHE A 414 0.47 16.70 -0.58
C PHE A 414 0.69 18.20 -0.68
N ILE A 415 -0.32 19.00 -0.28
CA ILE A 415 -0.39 20.44 -0.53
C ILE A 415 -0.56 21.27 0.73
N ASP A 416 -0.29 22.57 0.64
CA ASP A 416 -0.54 23.52 1.74
C ASP A 416 -2.01 23.46 2.18
N LYS A 417 -2.26 23.32 3.48
CA LYS A 417 -3.60 23.22 4.08
C LYS A 417 -4.53 24.39 3.70
N THR A 418 -3.95 25.56 3.49
CA THR A 418 -4.71 26.76 3.09
C THR A 418 -5.38 26.65 1.72
N ASN A 419 -4.91 25.69 0.88
CA ASN A 419 -5.43 25.42 -0.45
C ASN A 419 -6.21 24.10 -0.55
N ALA A 420 -6.42 23.40 0.57
CA ALA A 420 -6.98 22.04 0.61
C ALA A 420 -8.53 22.01 0.67
N THR A 421 -9.21 23.14 0.48
CA THR A 421 -10.68 23.18 0.48
C THR A 421 -11.23 22.48 -0.76
N ILE A 422 -12.20 21.56 -0.56
CA ILE A 422 -12.87 20.87 -1.68
C ILE A 422 -13.45 21.92 -2.64
N GLY A 423 -13.18 21.72 -3.92
CA GLY A 423 -13.58 22.66 -4.98
C GLY A 423 -12.51 23.68 -5.35
N SER A 424 -11.41 23.82 -4.59
CA SER A 424 -10.32 24.73 -4.95
C SER A 424 -9.73 24.35 -6.30
N GLU A 425 -9.58 25.33 -7.18
CA GLU A 425 -8.97 25.18 -8.50
C GLU A 425 -7.47 25.43 -8.40
N LEU A 426 -6.71 24.45 -8.83
CA LEU A 426 -5.25 24.40 -8.79
C LEU A 426 -4.73 23.98 -10.16
N SER A 427 -3.42 23.91 -10.31
CA SER A 427 -2.80 23.35 -11.52
C SER A 427 -1.65 22.43 -11.15
N VAL A 428 -1.43 21.43 -12.00
CA VAL A 428 -0.24 20.56 -11.98
C VAL A 428 0.62 20.87 -13.17
N ILE A 429 1.93 20.99 -13.00
CA ILE A 429 2.87 21.04 -14.11
C ILE A 429 3.18 19.61 -14.51
N TRP A 430 2.73 19.21 -15.70
CA TRP A 430 3.02 17.89 -16.25
C TRP A 430 4.29 17.91 -17.08
N GLY A 431 5.21 16.98 -16.84
CA GLY A 431 6.47 16.81 -17.57
C GLY A 431 7.72 17.10 -16.72
N THR A 432 8.74 16.24 -16.84
CA THR A 432 10.03 16.39 -16.15
C THR A 432 10.80 17.61 -16.69
N PRO A 433 11.57 18.34 -15.88
CA PRO A 433 12.42 19.43 -16.35
C PRO A 433 13.34 18.98 -17.50
N GLY A 434 13.39 19.77 -18.56
CA GLY A 434 14.11 19.43 -19.79
C GLY A 434 13.27 18.73 -20.86
N THR A 435 12.03 18.33 -20.54
CA THR A 435 11.03 17.89 -21.52
C THR A 435 9.97 18.97 -21.73
N PRO A 436 9.14 18.89 -22.79
CA PRO A 436 7.99 19.78 -22.93
C PRO A 436 7.04 19.64 -21.76
N GLN A 437 6.73 20.76 -21.09
CA GLN A 437 5.83 20.80 -19.95
C GLN A 437 4.51 21.46 -20.31
N LYS A 438 3.43 20.98 -19.66
CA LYS A 438 2.11 21.60 -19.72
C LYS A 438 1.53 21.84 -18.34
N LYS A 439 0.86 22.97 -18.16
CA LYS A 439 0.04 23.25 -16.98
C LYS A 439 -1.33 22.61 -17.20
N VAL A 440 -1.70 21.69 -16.31
CA VAL A 440 -2.97 20.96 -16.33
C VAL A 440 -3.80 21.42 -15.15
N ARG A 441 -5.01 21.88 -15.39
CA ARG A 441 -5.94 22.25 -14.31
C ARG A 441 -6.34 21.02 -13.51
N VAL A 442 -6.41 21.18 -12.20
CA VAL A 442 -6.92 20.17 -11.28
C VAL A 442 -7.82 20.82 -10.24
N LYS A 443 -8.69 20.03 -9.62
CA LYS A 443 -9.60 20.48 -8.59
C LYS A 443 -9.44 19.63 -7.34
N VAL A 444 -9.41 20.26 -6.17
CA VAL A 444 -9.42 19.51 -4.91
C VAL A 444 -10.76 18.80 -4.78
N ALA A 445 -10.71 17.49 -4.61
CA ALA A 445 -11.87 16.61 -4.50
C ALA A 445 -11.96 15.97 -3.11
N LYS A 446 -13.04 15.23 -2.87
CA LYS A 446 -13.26 14.46 -1.65
C LYS A 446 -12.14 13.41 -1.48
N LEU A 447 -11.67 13.22 -0.27
CA LEU A 447 -10.72 12.18 0.13
C LEU A 447 -11.37 11.28 1.19
N PRO A 448 -11.46 9.96 0.98
CA PRO A 448 -11.19 9.20 -0.25
C PRO A 448 -12.07 9.65 -1.44
N TYR A 449 -11.60 9.37 -2.67
CA TYR A 449 -12.30 9.69 -3.90
C TYR A 449 -13.31 8.61 -4.26
N HIS A 450 -14.28 8.38 -3.39
CA HIS A 450 -15.40 7.46 -3.60
C HIS A 450 -16.53 7.75 -2.62
N ASP A 451 -17.70 7.22 -2.89
CA ASP A 451 -18.91 7.42 -2.07
C ASP A 451 -19.17 6.27 -1.08
N SER A 452 -18.37 5.20 -1.12
CA SER A 452 -18.50 4.09 -0.17
C SER A 452 -18.16 4.52 1.25
N VAL A 453 -18.84 3.91 2.22
CA VAL A 453 -18.48 4.05 3.65
C VAL A 453 -17.14 3.37 3.88
N ARG A 454 -16.26 4.02 4.62
CA ARG A 454 -14.94 3.48 4.95
C ARG A 454 -15.04 2.19 5.75
N ASN A 455 -14.09 1.27 5.55
CA ASN A 455 -14.10 -0.04 6.21
C ASN A 455 -14.21 0.03 7.73
N GLU A 456 -13.56 1.02 8.35
CA GLU A 456 -13.61 1.26 9.80
C GLU A 456 -14.99 1.71 10.30
N GLU A 457 -15.79 2.34 9.45
CA GLU A 457 -17.11 2.90 9.77
C GLU A 457 -18.26 2.04 9.22
N ARG A 458 -17.97 1.08 8.33
CA ARG A 458 -18.98 0.25 7.65
C ARG A 458 -19.68 -0.67 8.65
N ASP A 459 -20.97 -0.38 8.92
CA ASP A 459 -21.87 -1.32 9.58
C ASP A 459 -22.24 -2.45 8.60
N VAL A 460 -22.02 -3.68 9.01
CA VAL A 460 -22.29 -4.87 8.18
C VAL A 460 -23.58 -5.57 8.56
N SER A 461 -24.44 -4.97 9.39
CA SER A 461 -25.71 -5.55 9.82
C SER A 461 -26.70 -5.79 8.68
N ASP A 462 -26.57 -5.02 7.60
CA ASP A 462 -27.35 -5.13 6.35
C ASP A 462 -26.82 -6.21 5.38
N VAL A 463 -25.62 -6.74 5.62
CA VAL A 463 -25.04 -7.79 4.78
C VAL A 463 -25.74 -9.13 5.09
N PRO A 464 -26.17 -9.91 4.07
CA PRO A 464 -26.76 -11.23 4.31
C PRO A 464 -25.80 -12.13 5.10
N ARG A 465 -26.30 -12.75 6.18
CA ARG A 465 -25.51 -13.70 6.98
C ARG A 465 -25.47 -15.06 6.30
N TRP A 466 -24.32 -15.70 6.41
CA TRP A 466 -24.23 -17.10 6.07
C TRP A 466 -25.17 -17.92 6.95
N ALA A 467 -25.89 -18.86 6.34
CA ALA A 467 -26.75 -19.80 7.04
C ALA A 467 -26.45 -21.23 6.54
N PRO A 468 -26.35 -22.23 7.44
CA PRO A 468 -26.20 -23.61 7.03
C PRO A 468 -27.34 -24.05 6.12
N GLN A 469 -27.02 -24.75 5.03
CA GLN A 469 -28.02 -25.22 4.05
C GLN A 469 -29.14 -26.08 4.69
N SER A 470 -28.87 -26.70 5.84
CA SER A 470 -29.83 -27.46 6.63
C SER A 470 -30.97 -26.63 7.27
N ARG A 471 -30.90 -25.28 7.20
CA ARG A 471 -31.97 -24.38 7.69
C ARG A 471 -32.85 -23.83 6.57
N LEU A 472 -32.60 -24.23 5.32
CA LEU A 472 -33.36 -23.81 4.15
C LEU A 472 -34.33 -24.89 3.63
N THR A 473 -34.54 -26.00 4.39
CA THR A 473 -35.52 -27.05 4.11
C THR A 473 -36.74 -26.96 5.04
#